data_3b20706d5ddb0f3d03f0599e59299ab6
#
_entry.id   3b20706d5ddb0f3d03f0599e59299ab6
#
_cell.length_a   1.000
_cell.length_b   1.000
_cell.length_c   1.000
_cell.angle_alpha   90.00
_cell.angle_beta   90.00
_cell.angle_gamma   90.00
#
_symmetry.space_group_name_H-M   'P 1'
#
loop_
_entity.id
_entity.type
_entity.pdbx_description
1 polymer ?
#
loop_
_entity_poly.entity_id
_entity_poly.type
_entity_poly.pdbx_seq_one_letter_code
_entity_poly.pdbx_strand_id
1 'polypeptide(L)'
;MGKRTNTARWTGKMWRIDVQHDGKRKSFYSSRPGRTGQREANAKADAWLDDGIAARAPRVADAGKLWLHEVEVTTCTTNYRPTESRWRNWILPAIGTLRVNKLTDQDLQEVINNAYTAGRSRKVLKLLAADMRAFCKYCRKAKLSAYIPEDLKIPAGARYKGKTILQPDDLVKLFNVDTTSYRGQTV
;
A
#
# COMPACT_ATOMS: atom_id res chain seq x y z
N MET A 1 -6.77 -16.67 -4.58
CA MET A 1 -7.50 -17.41 -5.63
C MET A 1 -8.61 -18.20 -4.98
N GLY A 2 -9.86 -17.85 -5.26
CA GLY A 2 -11.03 -18.63 -4.88
C GLY A 2 -11.04 -19.94 -5.67
N LYS A 3 -10.82 -21.08 -4.99
CA LYS A 3 -10.86 -22.36 -5.68
C LYS A 3 -12.31 -22.77 -5.92
N ARG A 4 -12.66 -23.05 -7.18
CA ARG A 4 -13.91 -23.71 -7.52
C ARG A 4 -13.98 -25.10 -6.86
N THR A 5 -15.16 -25.46 -6.42
CA THR A 5 -15.45 -26.82 -5.91
C THR A 5 -15.96 -27.75 -7.01
N ASN A 6 -16.33 -27.19 -8.19
CA ASN A 6 -16.94 -27.93 -9.31
C ASN A 6 -16.30 -27.53 -10.66
N THR A 7 -16.59 -28.31 -11.69
CA THR A 7 -16.14 -28.09 -13.06
C THR A 7 -17.33 -28.03 -14.01
N ALA A 8 -17.17 -27.33 -15.15
CA ALA A 8 -18.22 -27.25 -16.17
C ALA A 8 -18.61 -28.63 -16.69
N ARG A 9 -19.91 -28.82 -16.85
CA ARG A 9 -20.53 -30.03 -17.40
C ARG A 9 -21.15 -29.75 -18.76
N TRP A 10 -21.10 -30.73 -19.67
CA TRP A 10 -21.72 -30.61 -20.97
C TRP A 10 -23.24 -30.89 -20.87
N THR A 11 -24.05 -29.96 -21.39
CA THR A 11 -25.52 -30.03 -21.35
C THR A 11 -26.14 -30.53 -22.66
N GLY A 12 -25.35 -31.07 -23.58
CA GLY A 12 -25.78 -31.46 -24.93
C GLY A 12 -25.59 -30.37 -25.97
N LYS A 13 -25.63 -29.10 -25.58
CA LYS A 13 -25.46 -27.93 -26.47
C LYS A 13 -24.30 -27.02 -26.08
N MET A 14 -24.01 -26.96 -24.78
CA MET A 14 -22.97 -26.06 -24.25
C MET A 14 -22.40 -26.58 -22.95
N TRP A 15 -21.19 -26.12 -22.61
CA TRP A 15 -20.62 -26.29 -21.29
C TRP A 15 -21.26 -25.30 -20.34
N ARG A 16 -21.71 -25.77 -19.17
CA ARG A 16 -22.30 -24.95 -18.12
C ARG A 16 -21.61 -25.22 -16.79
N ILE A 17 -21.36 -24.17 -16.04
CA ILE A 17 -20.92 -24.24 -14.65
C ILE A 17 -21.72 -23.23 -13.83
N ASP A 18 -22.24 -23.69 -12.71
CA ASP A 18 -22.92 -22.84 -11.72
C ASP A 18 -21.97 -22.65 -10.54
N VAL A 19 -21.73 -21.41 -10.17
CA VAL A 19 -20.85 -21.05 -9.05
C VAL A 19 -21.64 -20.18 -8.08
N GLN A 20 -21.51 -20.49 -6.80
CA GLN A 20 -22.11 -19.70 -5.74
C GLN A 20 -21.00 -19.02 -4.92
N HIS A 21 -21.15 -17.74 -4.72
CA HIS A 21 -20.24 -16.94 -3.90
C HIS A 21 -21.03 -15.82 -3.22
N ASP A 22 -20.91 -15.70 -1.91
CA ASP A 22 -21.59 -14.68 -1.11
C ASP A 22 -23.12 -14.68 -1.22
N GLY A 23 -23.73 -15.84 -1.19
CA GLY A 23 -25.18 -15.95 -1.38
C GLY A 23 -25.65 -15.68 -2.80
N LYS A 24 -24.78 -15.22 -3.71
CA LYS A 24 -25.10 -15.00 -5.13
C LYS A 24 -24.68 -16.21 -5.96
N ARG A 25 -25.63 -16.75 -6.75
CA ARG A 25 -25.37 -17.81 -7.71
C ARG A 25 -25.29 -17.23 -9.11
N LYS A 26 -24.26 -17.63 -9.89
CA LYS A 26 -24.08 -17.22 -11.28
C LYS A 26 -23.69 -18.42 -12.13
N SER A 27 -24.27 -18.47 -13.34
CA SER A 27 -23.99 -19.54 -14.33
C SER A 27 -23.11 -18.96 -15.43
N PHE A 28 -22.13 -19.74 -15.87
CA PHE A 28 -21.22 -19.43 -16.97
C PHE A 28 -21.33 -20.49 -18.04
N TYR A 29 -21.18 -20.08 -19.29
CA TYR A 29 -21.42 -20.95 -20.45
C TYR A 29 -20.30 -20.82 -21.48
N SER A 30 -20.08 -21.92 -22.23
CA SER A 30 -19.30 -21.92 -23.47
C SER A 30 -19.96 -22.87 -24.47
N SER A 31 -20.17 -22.39 -25.68
CA SER A 31 -20.75 -23.16 -26.80
C SER A 31 -19.70 -23.99 -27.54
N ARG A 32 -18.40 -23.79 -27.26
CA ARG A 32 -17.34 -24.56 -27.93
C ARG A 32 -17.33 -26.01 -27.46
N PRO A 33 -17.31 -26.99 -28.39
CA PRO A 33 -17.25 -28.40 -28.02
C PRO A 33 -15.88 -28.75 -27.44
N GLY A 34 -15.82 -29.88 -26.73
CA GLY A 34 -14.60 -30.46 -26.22
C GLY A 34 -13.98 -29.74 -25.03
N ARG A 35 -12.73 -30.10 -24.69
CA ARG A 35 -12.00 -29.59 -23.50
C ARG A 35 -11.76 -28.07 -23.53
N THR A 36 -11.68 -27.48 -24.72
CA THR A 36 -11.47 -26.02 -24.87
C THR A 36 -12.68 -25.24 -24.35
N GLY A 37 -13.90 -25.67 -24.68
CA GLY A 37 -15.13 -25.05 -24.16
C GLY A 37 -15.28 -25.23 -22.65
N GLN A 38 -14.91 -26.40 -22.13
CA GLN A 38 -14.89 -26.64 -20.69
C GLN A 38 -13.93 -25.68 -19.96
N ARG A 39 -12.71 -25.51 -20.50
CA ARG A 39 -11.72 -24.58 -19.95
C ARG A 39 -12.22 -23.12 -20.00
N GLU A 40 -12.85 -22.72 -21.08
CA GLU A 40 -13.41 -21.38 -21.24
C GLU A 40 -14.51 -21.09 -20.22
N ALA A 41 -15.48 -22.01 -20.05
CA ALA A 41 -16.53 -21.85 -19.04
C ALA A 41 -15.95 -21.79 -17.62
N ASN A 42 -14.97 -22.64 -17.33
CA ASN A 42 -14.27 -22.66 -16.07
C ASN A 42 -13.50 -21.34 -15.81
N ALA A 43 -12.78 -20.81 -16.81
CA ALA A 43 -12.04 -19.57 -16.70
C ALA A 43 -12.95 -18.36 -16.43
N LYS A 44 -14.13 -18.30 -17.07
CA LYS A 44 -15.14 -17.27 -16.80
C LYS A 44 -15.65 -17.33 -15.34
N ALA A 45 -15.83 -18.53 -14.82
CA ALA A 45 -16.26 -18.75 -13.43
C ALA A 45 -15.15 -18.35 -12.44
N ASP A 46 -13.90 -18.70 -12.73
CA ASP A 46 -12.75 -18.32 -11.90
C ASP A 46 -12.56 -16.79 -11.87
N ALA A 47 -12.62 -16.14 -13.02
CA ALA A 47 -12.53 -14.67 -13.12
C ALA A 47 -13.62 -13.97 -12.28
N TRP A 48 -14.84 -14.47 -12.31
CA TRP A 48 -15.92 -13.92 -11.50
C TRP A 48 -15.73 -14.13 -10.00
N LEU A 49 -15.17 -15.29 -9.59
CA LEU A 49 -14.83 -15.57 -8.20
C LEU A 49 -13.69 -14.65 -7.73
N ASP A 50 -12.67 -14.49 -8.55
CA ASP A 50 -11.53 -13.61 -8.24
C ASP A 50 -11.96 -12.13 -8.19
N ASP A 51 -12.82 -11.67 -9.09
CA ASP A 51 -13.41 -10.32 -9.05
C ASP A 51 -14.26 -10.10 -7.79
N GLY A 52 -15.03 -11.09 -7.36
CA GLY A 52 -15.81 -11.05 -6.13
C GLY A 52 -14.92 -10.92 -4.89
N ILE A 53 -13.82 -11.65 -4.84
CA ILE A 53 -12.81 -11.56 -3.78
C ILE A 53 -12.07 -10.22 -3.85
N ALA A 54 -11.72 -9.79 -5.05
CA ALA A 54 -11.08 -8.49 -5.28
C ALA A 54 -11.97 -7.33 -4.83
N ALA A 55 -13.28 -7.42 -5.06
CA ALA A 55 -14.23 -6.40 -4.63
C ALA A 55 -14.39 -6.30 -3.11
N ARG A 56 -13.92 -7.29 -2.35
CA ARG A 56 -13.99 -7.34 -0.86
C ARG A 56 -12.71 -6.96 -0.18
N ALA A 57 -11.59 -6.93 -0.90
CA ALA A 57 -10.34 -6.48 -0.30
C ALA A 57 -10.56 -5.09 0.33
N PRO A 58 -10.07 -4.85 1.55
CA PRO A 58 -10.23 -3.57 2.22
C PRO A 58 -9.56 -2.47 1.40
N ARG A 59 -10.00 -1.24 1.62
CA ARG A 59 -9.31 -0.08 1.08
C ARG A 59 -7.98 0.12 1.81
N VAL A 60 -7.03 0.75 1.16
CA VAL A 60 -5.75 1.12 1.76
C VAL A 60 -5.97 1.95 3.03
N ALA A 61 -6.97 2.85 3.04
CA ALA A 61 -7.32 3.64 4.22
C ALA A 61 -7.69 2.77 5.43
N ASP A 62 -8.48 1.70 5.23
CA ASP A 62 -8.94 0.84 6.32
C ASP A 62 -7.84 -0.12 6.78
N ALA A 63 -7.13 -0.75 5.84
CA ALA A 63 -5.98 -1.59 6.16
C ALA A 63 -4.84 -0.78 6.81
N GLY A 64 -4.67 0.47 6.40
CA GLY A 64 -3.67 1.40 6.94
C GLY A 64 -3.91 1.76 8.41
N LYS A 65 -5.17 1.90 8.83
CA LYS A 65 -5.51 2.11 10.25
C LYS A 65 -5.05 0.93 11.12
N LEU A 66 -5.29 -0.29 10.64
CA LEU A 66 -4.88 -1.52 11.36
C LEU A 66 -3.35 -1.65 11.39
N TRP A 67 -2.68 -1.33 10.28
CA TRP A 67 -1.22 -1.32 10.22
C TRP A 67 -0.61 -0.28 11.15
N LEU A 68 -1.13 0.96 11.16
CA LEU A 68 -0.65 2.01 12.05
C LEU A 68 -0.85 1.64 13.52
N HIS A 69 -1.94 0.97 13.86
CA HIS A 69 -2.14 0.45 15.22
C HIS A 69 -1.08 -0.62 15.58
N GLU A 70 -0.75 -1.55 14.64
CA GLU A 70 0.36 -2.50 14.87
C GLU A 70 1.70 -1.76 15.07
N VAL A 71 1.97 -0.71 14.28
CA VAL A 71 3.19 0.11 14.42
C VAL A 71 3.21 0.83 15.78
N GLU A 72 2.08 1.37 16.23
CA GLU A 72 1.96 2.04 17.53
C GLU A 72 2.29 1.11 18.70
N VAL A 73 1.76 -0.11 18.66
CA VAL A 73 1.98 -1.12 19.73
C VAL A 73 3.41 -1.68 19.69
N THR A 74 4.01 -1.82 18.51
CA THR A 74 5.30 -2.49 18.33
C THR A 74 6.50 -1.57 18.33
N THR A 75 6.30 -0.23 18.24
CA THR A 75 7.40 0.73 18.17
C THR A 75 7.25 1.84 19.21
N CYS A 76 8.37 2.55 19.48
CA CYS A 76 8.31 3.71 20.36
C CYS A 76 7.57 4.89 19.70
N THR A 77 7.01 5.77 20.53
CA THR A 77 6.27 6.97 20.11
C THR A 77 7.06 7.86 19.16
N THR A 78 8.39 7.92 19.32
CA THR A 78 9.30 8.69 18.47
C THR A 78 9.32 8.19 17.02
N ASN A 79 9.08 6.90 16.78
CA ASN A 79 8.98 6.32 15.45
C ASN A 79 7.54 6.34 14.92
N TYR A 80 6.55 6.10 15.79
CA TYR A 80 5.14 6.06 15.40
C TYR A 80 4.65 7.40 14.84
N ARG A 81 4.80 8.49 15.62
CA ARG A 81 4.28 9.83 15.22
C ARG A 81 4.76 10.31 13.85
N PRO A 82 6.06 10.22 13.49
CA PRO A 82 6.50 10.56 12.14
C PRO A 82 5.94 9.64 11.05
N THR A 83 5.77 8.35 11.33
CA THR A 83 5.19 7.38 10.38
C THR A 83 3.72 7.69 10.14
N GLU A 84 2.94 7.92 11.19
CA GLU A 84 1.54 8.35 11.11
C GLU A 84 1.40 9.65 10.32
N SER A 85 2.23 10.66 10.61
CA SER A 85 2.22 11.93 9.90
C SER A 85 2.51 11.78 8.41
N ARG A 86 3.50 10.95 8.02
CA ARG A 86 3.78 10.66 6.60
C ARG A 86 2.63 9.92 5.94
N TRP A 87 2.05 8.94 6.64
CA TRP A 87 0.88 8.21 6.16
C TRP A 87 -0.28 9.14 5.87
N ARG A 88 -0.68 9.95 6.85
CA ARG A 88 -1.82 10.87 6.75
C ARG A 88 -1.63 11.94 5.68
N ASN A 89 -0.43 12.50 5.56
CA ASN A 89 -0.20 13.66 4.71
C ASN A 89 0.15 13.29 3.27
N TRP A 90 0.69 12.09 3.01
CA TRP A 90 1.22 11.72 1.69
C TRP A 90 0.62 10.44 1.12
N ILE A 91 0.52 9.38 1.91
CA ILE A 91 0.10 8.07 1.42
C ILE A 91 -1.42 8.00 1.31
N LEU A 92 -2.12 8.36 2.37
CA LEU A 92 -3.58 8.30 2.44
C LEU A 92 -4.29 9.14 1.38
N PRO A 93 -3.90 10.41 1.09
CA PRO A 93 -4.55 11.21 0.07
C PRO A 93 -4.37 10.65 -1.34
N ALA A 94 -3.22 10.04 -1.65
CA ALA A 94 -2.91 9.53 -2.98
C ALA A 94 -3.56 8.17 -3.26
N ILE A 95 -3.42 7.21 -2.33
CA ILE A 95 -3.82 5.81 -2.57
C ILE A 95 -4.88 5.28 -1.61
N GLY A 96 -5.35 6.08 -0.64
CA GLY A 96 -6.25 5.64 0.41
C GLY A 96 -7.59 5.06 -0.08
N THR A 97 -8.09 5.52 -1.21
CA THR A 97 -9.34 5.05 -1.83
C THR A 97 -9.19 3.75 -2.59
N LEU A 98 -7.96 3.39 -2.98
CA LEU A 98 -7.67 2.17 -3.71
C LEU A 98 -7.86 0.93 -2.83
N ARG A 99 -8.14 -0.20 -3.47
CA ARG A 99 -8.18 -1.48 -2.78
C ARG A 99 -6.77 -2.07 -2.68
N VAL A 100 -6.45 -2.66 -1.54
CA VAL A 100 -5.10 -3.20 -1.25
C VAL A 100 -4.61 -4.20 -2.29
N ASN A 101 -5.50 -5.00 -2.86
CA ASN A 101 -5.15 -6.00 -3.86
C ASN A 101 -5.05 -5.46 -5.30
N LYS A 102 -5.37 -4.17 -5.51
CA LYS A 102 -5.22 -3.47 -6.80
C LYS A 102 -4.06 -2.50 -6.81
N LEU A 103 -3.28 -2.43 -5.73
CA LEU A 103 -2.09 -1.60 -5.67
C LEU A 103 -1.06 -2.03 -6.71
N THR A 104 -0.46 -1.04 -7.37
CA THR A 104 0.63 -1.21 -8.34
C THR A 104 1.86 -0.39 -7.93
N ASP A 105 3.02 -0.71 -8.53
CA ASP A 105 4.22 0.10 -8.33
C ASP A 105 4.04 1.55 -8.80
N GLN A 106 3.22 1.76 -9.82
CA GLN A 106 2.90 3.09 -10.34
C GLN A 106 2.15 3.94 -9.30
N ASP A 107 1.17 3.37 -8.60
CA ASP A 107 0.43 4.06 -7.54
C ASP A 107 1.37 4.49 -6.41
N LEU A 108 2.27 3.60 -6.00
CA LEU A 108 3.24 3.89 -4.94
C LEU A 108 4.31 4.90 -5.39
N GLN A 109 4.73 4.83 -6.67
CA GLN A 109 5.67 5.79 -7.24
C GLN A 109 5.05 7.19 -7.32
N GLU A 110 3.76 7.30 -7.61
CA GLU A 110 3.04 8.57 -7.63
C GLU A 110 3.07 9.27 -6.26
N VAL A 111 2.95 8.54 -5.15
CA VAL A 111 3.11 9.10 -3.79
C VAL A 111 4.48 9.77 -3.62
N ILE A 112 5.54 9.10 -4.09
CA ILE A 112 6.91 9.62 -4.02
C ILE A 112 7.06 10.87 -4.90
N ASN A 113 6.51 10.83 -6.12
CA ASN A 113 6.58 11.94 -7.07
C ASN A 113 5.84 13.17 -6.54
N ASN A 114 4.65 13.00 -5.95
CA ASN A 114 3.87 14.08 -5.34
C ASN A 114 4.64 14.72 -4.17
N ALA A 115 5.27 13.92 -3.32
CA ALA A 115 6.10 14.43 -2.24
C ALA A 115 7.37 15.13 -2.75
N TYR A 116 7.96 14.65 -3.84
CA TYR A 116 9.10 15.30 -4.50
C TYR A 116 8.72 16.66 -5.09
N THR A 117 7.62 16.74 -5.83
CA THR A 117 7.09 17.99 -6.39
C THR A 117 6.78 19.02 -5.30
N ALA A 118 6.32 18.57 -4.13
CA ALA A 118 6.14 19.43 -2.95
C ALA A 118 7.45 19.79 -2.24
N GLY A 119 8.62 19.51 -2.83
CA GLY A 119 9.94 19.92 -2.34
C GLY A 119 10.45 19.15 -1.11
N ARG A 120 9.94 17.96 -0.84
CA ARG A 120 10.40 17.15 0.30
C ARG A 120 11.81 16.63 0.09
N SER A 121 12.56 16.53 1.18
CA SER A 121 13.96 16.09 1.15
C SER A 121 14.08 14.61 0.77
N ARG A 122 15.23 14.22 0.19
CA ARG A 122 15.56 12.83 -0.15
C ARG A 122 15.36 11.86 1.01
N LYS A 123 15.65 12.31 2.26
CA LYS A 123 15.42 11.50 3.47
C LYS A 123 13.94 11.17 3.65
N VAL A 124 13.05 12.16 3.49
CA VAL A 124 11.59 11.96 3.61
C VAL A 124 11.08 11.01 2.53
N LEU A 125 11.53 11.16 1.27
CA LEU A 125 11.15 10.27 0.17
C LEU A 125 11.58 8.82 0.42
N LYS A 126 12.78 8.60 0.95
CA LYS A 126 13.25 7.27 1.34
C LYS A 126 12.39 6.66 2.46
N LEU A 127 11.98 7.48 3.44
CA LEU A 127 11.12 7.02 4.53
C LEU A 127 9.71 6.69 4.02
N LEU A 128 9.13 7.48 3.09
CA LEU A 128 7.86 7.16 2.44
C LEU A 128 7.93 5.82 1.71
N ALA A 129 8.99 5.57 0.94
CA ALA A 129 9.19 4.28 0.28
C ALA A 129 9.32 3.12 1.28
N ALA A 130 10.01 3.34 2.40
CA ALA A 130 10.13 2.35 3.47
C ALA A 130 8.78 2.05 4.14
N ASP A 131 7.99 3.08 4.45
CA ASP A 131 6.66 2.94 5.06
C ASP A 131 5.71 2.17 4.13
N MET A 132 5.71 2.48 2.82
CA MET A 132 4.88 1.77 1.84
C MET A 132 5.29 0.30 1.69
N ARG A 133 6.59 -0.01 1.68
CA ARG A 133 7.07 -1.40 1.68
C ARG A 133 6.66 -2.15 2.97
N ALA A 134 6.77 -1.49 4.12
CA ALA A 134 6.35 -2.06 5.40
C ALA A 134 4.84 -2.34 5.43
N PHE A 135 4.01 -1.42 4.92
CA PHE A 135 2.58 -1.60 4.76
C PHE A 135 2.24 -2.77 3.84
N CYS A 136 2.88 -2.88 2.67
CA CYS A 136 2.66 -4.01 1.76
C CYS A 136 3.09 -5.34 2.40
N LYS A 137 4.17 -5.35 3.19
CA LYS A 137 4.60 -6.53 3.97
C LYS A 137 3.53 -6.92 5.00
N TYR A 138 2.94 -5.94 5.70
CA TYR A 138 1.82 -6.17 6.61
C TYR A 138 0.61 -6.77 5.88
N CYS A 139 0.22 -6.20 4.75
CA CYS A 139 -0.91 -6.70 3.95
C CYS A 139 -0.72 -8.15 3.49
N ARG A 140 0.51 -8.56 3.17
CA ARG A 140 0.83 -9.96 2.86
C ARG A 140 0.70 -10.87 4.08
N LYS A 141 1.23 -10.45 5.23
CA LYS A 141 1.12 -11.17 6.50
C LYS A 141 -0.35 -11.37 6.88
N ALA A 142 -1.17 -10.35 6.70
CA ALA A 142 -2.61 -10.37 6.94
C ALA A 142 -3.43 -11.06 5.82
N LYS A 143 -2.78 -11.58 4.77
CA LYS A 143 -3.41 -12.24 3.60
C LYS A 143 -4.42 -11.35 2.85
N LEU A 144 -4.24 -10.04 2.91
CA LEU A 144 -5.08 -9.04 2.23
C LEU A 144 -4.65 -8.83 0.77
N SER A 145 -3.35 -9.01 0.47
CA SER A 145 -2.77 -8.89 -0.86
C SER A 145 -1.50 -9.73 -0.96
N ALA A 146 -1.20 -10.25 -2.15
CA ALA A 146 0.07 -10.91 -2.46
C ALA A 146 1.12 -9.93 -3.05
N TYR A 147 0.75 -8.68 -3.26
CA TYR A 147 1.57 -7.68 -3.93
C TYR A 147 2.86 -7.37 -3.15
N ILE A 148 3.95 -7.27 -3.89
CA ILE A 148 5.29 -6.91 -3.41
C ILE A 148 5.75 -5.72 -4.25
N PRO A 149 6.03 -4.54 -3.65
CA PRO A 149 6.64 -3.44 -4.38
C PRO A 149 8.07 -3.82 -4.80
N GLU A 150 8.37 -3.71 -6.11
CA GLU A 150 9.69 -4.08 -6.63
C GLU A 150 10.61 -2.87 -6.64
N ASP A 151 10.36 -1.87 -7.47
CA ASP A 151 11.33 -0.81 -7.77
C ASP A 151 10.77 0.61 -7.56
N LEU A 152 10.74 1.05 -6.31
CA LEU A 152 10.39 2.44 -5.97
C LEU A 152 11.62 3.35 -6.11
N LYS A 153 11.60 4.22 -7.12
CA LYS A 153 12.72 5.12 -7.45
C LYS A 153 12.61 6.45 -6.72
N ILE A 154 13.72 6.85 -6.10
CA ILE A 154 13.83 8.17 -5.51
C ILE A 154 14.46 9.11 -6.55
N PRO A 155 13.79 10.24 -6.93
CA PRO A 155 14.31 11.18 -7.90
C PRO A 155 15.72 11.67 -7.54
N ALA A 156 16.62 11.69 -8.53
CA ALA A 156 18.02 12.08 -8.33
C ALA A 156 18.16 13.54 -7.86
N GLY A 157 17.28 14.43 -8.36
CA GLY A 157 17.25 15.85 -7.97
C GLY A 157 16.64 16.13 -6.59
N ALA A 158 16.29 15.08 -5.81
CA ALA A 158 15.74 15.27 -4.49
C ALA A 158 16.76 15.94 -3.55
N ARG A 159 16.31 17.01 -2.87
CA ARG A 159 17.15 17.82 -1.97
C ARG A 159 17.87 16.95 -0.94
N TYR A 160 19.18 17.01 -0.94
CA TYR A 160 20.02 16.43 0.09
C TYR A 160 20.49 17.56 1.01
N LYS A 161 20.11 17.50 2.28
CA LYS A 161 20.64 18.40 3.30
C LYS A 161 21.79 17.67 4.00
N GLY A 162 23.02 18.03 3.65
CA GLY A 162 24.21 17.56 4.37
C GLY A 162 24.14 17.93 5.85
N LYS A 163 24.85 17.20 6.67
CA LYS A 163 25.08 17.64 8.05
C LYS A 163 26.08 18.79 8.03
N THR A 164 25.69 19.92 8.57
CA THR A 164 26.62 21.01 8.81
C THR A 164 27.27 20.77 10.17
N ILE A 165 28.59 20.69 10.19
CA ILE A 165 29.37 20.61 11.43
C ILE A 165 29.48 22.03 11.95
N LEU A 166 29.15 22.25 13.22
CA LEU A 166 29.34 23.53 13.88
C LEU A 166 30.84 23.88 13.84
N GLN A 167 31.15 25.06 13.35
CA GLN A 167 32.52 25.59 13.37
C GLN A 167 32.84 26.14 14.78
N PRO A 168 34.12 26.29 15.15
CA PRO A 168 34.49 26.83 16.44
C PRO A 168 33.81 28.16 16.76
N ASP A 169 33.69 29.06 15.79
CA ASP A 169 33.01 30.36 15.95
C ASP A 169 31.49 30.20 16.20
N ASP A 170 30.86 29.20 15.64
CA ASP A 170 29.45 28.90 15.91
C ASP A 170 29.24 28.35 17.32
N LEU A 171 30.22 27.60 17.85
CA LEU A 171 30.21 27.15 19.23
C LEU A 171 30.32 28.32 20.21
N VAL A 172 31.23 29.27 19.94
CA VAL A 172 31.35 30.50 20.76
C VAL A 172 30.02 31.27 20.77
N LYS A 173 29.38 31.43 19.62
CA LYS A 173 28.07 32.09 19.54
C LYS A 173 27.02 31.31 20.33
N LEU A 174 26.99 29.95 20.21
CA LEU A 174 26.04 29.11 20.90
C LEU A 174 26.16 29.22 22.43
N PHE A 175 27.39 29.25 22.96
CA PHE A 175 27.63 29.37 24.40
C PHE A 175 27.38 30.77 24.94
N ASN A 176 27.44 31.78 24.08
CA ASN A 176 27.16 33.17 24.45
C ASN A 176 25.71 33.63 24.21
N VAL A 177 24.83 32.69 23.76
CA VAL A 177 23.40 33.01 23.58
C VAL A 177 22.74 33.18 24.95
N ASP A 178 22.14 34.32 25.16
CA ASP A 178 21.29 34.57 26.33
C ASP A 178 19.98 33.72 26.17
N THR A 179 19.84 32.70 27.00
CA THR A 179 18.68 31.81 27.03
C THR A 179 17.60 32.25 27.99
N THR A 180 17.83 33.32 28.74
CA THR A 180 16.87 33.80 29.77
C THR A 180 15.55 34.28 29.19
N SER A 181 15.53 34.74 27.93
CA SER A 181 14.31 35.17 27.22
C SER A 181 13.52 34.07 26.54
N TYR A 182 14.11 32.85 26.43
CA TYR A 182 13.44 31.74 25.74
C TYR A 182 12.40 31.06 26.64
N ARG A 183 11.11 31.39 26.44
CA ARG A 183 9.94 30.87 27.17
C ARG A 183 9.99 31.02 28.70
N GLY A 184 10.78 31.96 29.22
CA GLY A 184 10.89 32.19 30.66
C GLY A 184 11.55 31.02 31.44
N GLN A 185 12.29 30.18 30.78
CA GLN A 185 13.05 29.07 31.38
C GLN A 185 14.55 29.43 31.33
N THR A 186 15.13 29.59 32.49
CA THR A 186 16.60 29.59 32.68
C THR A 186 17.08 28.13 32.61
N VAL A 187 18.08 27.86 31.81
CA VAL A 187 18.81 26.57 31.78
C VAL A 187 19.84 26.60 32.87
#